data_59a602e678a8333d8b6a1ecd70a63756
#
_entry.id   59a602e678a8333d8b6a1ecd70a63756
#
_cell.length_a   1.000
_cell.length_b   1.000
_cell.length_c   1.000
_cell.angle_alpha   90.00
_cell.angle_beta   90.00
_cell.angle_gamma   90.00
#
_symmetry.space_group_name_H-M   'P 1'
#
loop_
_entity.id
_entity.type
_entity.pdbx_description
1 polymer ?
#
loop_
_entity_poly.entity_id
_entity_poly.type
_entity_poly.pdbx_seq_one_letter_code
_entity_poly.pdbx_strand_id
1 'polypeptide(L)'
;MILGIKSLRYIVVVATIAFGFTGLAQDKTVNDGVFTEALVSAGQVVYDAQCKTCHNMRFYRDTLRSWNNQPLLYLWESIMGTMPADNPGSLMFEEYTDVIAYILSENGFPTGEAELDPDNGMDSIAIVAP
;
A
#
# COMPACT_ATOMS: atom_id res chain seq x y z
N MET A 1 75.40 -0.56 34.31
CA MET A 1 74.96 0.21 33.14
C MET A 1 73.91 -0.65 32.44
N ILE A 2 72.63 -0.44 32.78
CA ILE A 2 71.53 -1.27 32.28
C ILE A 2 70.57 -0.32 31.62
N LEU A 3 70.43 -0.40 30.28
CA LEU A 3 69.44 0.39 29.53
C LEU A 3 68.08 -0.24 29.65
N GLY A 4 67.15 0.52 30.24
CA GLY A 4 65.76 0.14 30.30
C GLY A 4 65.04 0.36 28.97
N ILE A 5 64.49 -0.72 28.41
CA ILE A 5 63.68 -0.68 27.22
C ILE A 5 62.24 -0.31 27.67
N LYS A 6 61.82 0.92 27.36
CA LYS A 6 60.44 1.36 27.53
C LYS A 6 59.60 0.78 26.41
N SER A 7 58.81 -0.23 26.70
CA SER A 7 57.80 -0.77 25.78
C SER A 7 56.68 0.23 25.56
N LEU A 8 56.66 0.83 24.38
CA LEU A 8 55.60 1.71 23.93
C LEU A 8 54.37 0.85 23.51
N ARG A 9 53.36 0.83 24.36
CA ARG A 9 52.07 0.16 24.03
C ARG A 9 51.30 1.05 23.07
N TYR A 10 51.25 0.65 21.81
CA TYR A 10 50.32 1.26 20.85
C TYR A 10 48.92 0.76 21.15
N ILE A 11 48.04 1.65 21.62
CA ILE A 11 46.61 1.39 21.71
C ILE A 11 46.04 1.61 20.31
N VAL A 12 45.74 0.52 19.60
CA VAL A 12 44.99 0.57 18.34
C VAL A 12 43.52 0.77 18.70
N VAL A 13 43.01 2.00 18.55
CA VAL A 13 41.60 2.30 18.65
C VAL A 13 40.97 1.91 17.31
N VAL A 14 40.30 0.74 17.29
CA VAL A 14 39.49 0.33 16.15
C VAL A 14 38.16 1.10 16.23
N ALA A 15 38.07 2.17 15.47
CA ALA A 15 36.79 2.88 15.29
C ALA A 15 35.88 2.02 14.40
N THR A 16 34.93 1.31 15.00
CA THR A 16 33.85 0.64 14.29
C THR A 16 32.88 1.71 13.76
N ILE A 17 33.03 2.02 12.46
CA ILE A 17 32.03 2.83 11.75
C ILE A 17 30.79 1.97 11.56
N ALA A 18 29.76 2.16 12.38
CA ALA A 18 28.47 1.60 12.16
C ALA A 18 27.85 2.32 10.94
N PHE A 19 27.92 1.69 9.77
CA PHE A 19 27.12 2.08 8.62
C PHE A 19 25.65 1.81 8.98
N GLY A 20 24.97 2.85 9.42
CA GLY A 20 23.51 2.83 9.50
C GLY A 20 22.96 2.68 8.08
N PHE A 21 22.48 1.50 7.73
CA PHE A 21 21.60 1.34 6.59
C PHE A 21 20.31 2.11 6.90
N THR A 22 20.22 3.36 6.45
CA THR A 22 18.93 4.00 6.24
C THR A 22 18.28 3.26 5.07
N GLY A 23 17.50 2.22 5.40
CA GLY A 23 16.62 1.60 4.42
C GLY A 23 15.74 2.70 3.87
N LEU A 24 15.89 3.04 2.59
CA LEU A 24 14.90 3.80 1.86
C LEU A 24 13.61 3.01 2.01
N ALA A 25 12.60 3.60 2.64
CA ALA A 25 11.26 3.04 2.63
C ALA A 25 10.88 2.93 1.15
N GLN A 26 10.85 1.72 0.64
CA GLN A 26 10.42 1.47 -0.74
C GLN A 26 8.92 1.72 -0.74
N ASP A 27 8.47 2.69 -1.52
CA ASP A 27 7.05 2.99 -1.66
C ASP A 27 6.35 1.71 -2.12
N LYS A 28 5.35 1.30 -1.36
CA LYS A 28 4.55 0.11 -1.69
C LYS A 28 3.71 0.41 -2.92
N THR A 29 3.43 -0.63 -3.67
CA THR A 29 2.50 -0.58 -4.80
C THR A 29 1.36 -1.57 -4.59
N VAL A 30 0.34 -1.49 -5.39
CA VAL A 30 -0.76 -2.47 -5.39
C VAL A 30 -0.29 -3.89 -5.79
N ASN A 31 0.95 -4.07 -6.29
CA ASN A 31 1.55 -5.37 -6.56
C ASN A 31 2.17 -6.06 -5.33
N ASP A 32 2.24 -5.38 -4.20
CA ASP A 32 2.97 -5.86 -3.02
C ASP A 32 2.07 -6.59 -1.99
N GLY A 33 0.91 -7.09 -2.42
CA GLY A 33 0.00 -7.83 -1.56
C GLY A 33 -0.54 -6.97 -0.41
N VAL A 34 -1.04 -5.79 -0.74
CA VAL A 34 -1.46 -4.77 0.24
C VAL A 34 -2.89 -4.94 0.74
N PHE A 35 -3.59 -6.00 0.35
CA PHE A 35 -4.95 -6.32 0.78
C PHE A 35 -5.13 -7.83 0.95
N THR A 36 -6.09 -8.24 1.78
CA THR A 36 -6.34 -9.64 2.13
C THR A 36 -7.49 -10.26 1.31
N GLU A 37 -7.54 -11.60 1.26
CA GLU A 37 -8.67 -12.34 0.68
C GLU A 37 -9.99 -12.06 1.42
N ALA A 38 -9.94 -11.74 2.70
CA ALA A 38 -11.12 -11.40 3.48
C ALA A 38 -11.75 -10.09 2.98
N LEU A 39 -10.93 -9.07 2.72
CA LEU A 39 -11.39 -7.80 2.12
C LEU A 39 -11.95 -8.02 0.71
N VAL A 40 -11.31 -8.87 -0.10
CA VAL A 40 -11.80 -9.21 -1.45
C VAL A 40 -13.19 -9.83 -1.38
N SER A 41 -13.40 -10.80 -0.49
CA SER A 41 -14.67 -11.48 -0.32
C SER A 41 -15.79 -10.54 0.16
N ALA A 42 -15.49 -9.66 1.12
CA ALA A 42 -16.42 -8.64 1.58
C ALA A 42 -16.74 -7.62 0.48
N GLY A 43 -15.71 -7.18 -0.25
CA GLY A 43 -15.84 -6.22 -1.35
C GLY A 43 -16.65 -6.74 -2.53
N GLN A 44 -16.63 -8.03 -2.80
CA GLN A 44 -17.50 -8.64 -3.80
C GLN A 44 -18.97 -8.43 -3.47
N VAL A 45 -19.34 -8.60 -2.20
CA VAL A 45 -20.73 -8.40 -1.74
C VAL A 45 -21.16 -6.94 -1.95
N VAL A 46 -20.31 -5.99 -1.59
CA VAL A 46 -20.58 -4.56 -1.78
C VAL A 46 -20.66 -4.24 -3.28
N TYR A 47 -19.73 -4.74 -4.09
CA TYR A 47 -19.72 -4.52 -5.52
C TYR A 47 -21.00 -5.03 -6.19
N ASP A 48 -21.41 -6.26 -5.90
CA ASP A 48 -22.60 -6.87 -6.48
C ASP A 48 -23.88 -6.10 -6.11
N ALA A 49 -23.94 -5.52 -4.92
CA ALA A 49 -25.08 -4.79 -4.42
C ALA A 49 -25.15 -3.33 -4.91
N GLN A 50 -24.00 -2.64 -5.01
CA GLN A 50 -23.93 -1.19 -5.14
C GLN A 50 -23.28 -0.68 -6.43
N CYS A 51 -22.43 -1.49 -7.08
CA CYS A 51 -21.59 -1.01 -8.18
C CYS A 51 -21.92 -1.65 -9.54
N LYS A 52 -22.20 -2.96 -9.53
CA LYS A 52 -22.32 -3.81 -10.72
C LYS A 52 -23.38 -3.36 -11.71
N THR A 53 -24.45 -2.74 -11.23
CA THR A 53 -25.55 -2.28 -12.08
C THR A 53 -25.07 -1.22 -13.10
N CYS A 54 -24.12 -0.38 -12.71
CA CYS A 54 -23.62 0.72 -13.54
C CYS A 54 -22.19 0.48 -14.05
N HIS A 55 -21.38 -0.29 -13.34
CA HIS A 55 -19.96 -0.47 -13.64
C HIS A 55 -19.59 -1.95 -13.86
N ASN A 56 -18.79 -2.23 -14.88
CA ASN A 56 -18.17 -3.53 -15.10
C ASN A 56 -16.66 -3.44 -14.80
N MET A 57 -15.97 -4.59 -14.71
CA MET A 57 -14.54 -4.65 -14.40
C MET A 57 -13.64 -3.98 -15.44
N ARG A 58 -14.07 -3.87 -16.71
CA ARG A 58 -13.33 -3.12 -17.72
C ARG A 58 -13.27 -1.63 -17.39
N PHE A 59 -14.36 -1.06 -16.90
CA PHE A 59 -14.39 0.33 -16.43
C PHE A 59 -13.33 0.57 -15.34
N TYR A 60 -13.23 -0.34 -14.38
CA TYR A 60 -12.24 -0.20 -13.31
C TYR A 60 -10.81 -0.40 -13.79
N ARG A 61 -10.56 -1.25 -14.76
CA ARG A 61 -9.26 -1.39 -15.40
C ARG A 61 -8.81 -0.08 -16.04
N ASP A 62 -9.69 0.57 -16.78
CA ASP A 62 -9.41 1.86 -17.41
C ASP A 62 -9.24 2.97 -16.36
N THR A 63 -10.02 2.93 -15.27
CA THR A 63 -9.85 3.80 -14.11
C THR A 63 -8.47 3.64 -13.47
N LEU A 64 -8.05 2.42 -13.15
CA LEU A 64 -6.74 2.15 -12.56
C LEU A 64 -5.59 2.63 -13.46
N ARG A 65 -5.72 2.50 -14.78
CA ARG A 65 -4.75 3.05 -15.74
C ARG A 65 -4.67 4.57 -15.68
N SER A 66 -5.79 5.24 -15.55
CA SER A 66 -5.82 6.71 -15.46
C SER A 66 -5.27 7.22 -14.12
N TRP A 67 -5.29 6.40 -13.08
CA TRP A 67 -4.74 6.69 -11.75
C TRP A 67 -3.32 6.14 -11.55
N ASN A 68 -2.67 5.65 -12.59
CA ASN A 68 -1.30 5.13 -12.50
C ASN A 68 -0.34 6.11 -11.83
N ASN A 69 0.49 5.64 -10.92
CA ASN A 69 1.42 6.40 -10.08
C ASN A 69 0.77 7.38 -9.09
N GLN A 70 -0.54 7.32 -8.89
CA GLN A 70 -1.21 8.08 -7.83
C GLN A 70 -1.34 7.24 -6.55
N PRO A 71 -1.38 7.87 -5.37
CA PRO A 71 -1.71 7.18 -4.13
C PRO A 71 -3.07 6.51 -4.18
N LEU A 72 -3.14 5.27 -3.68
CA LEU A 72 -4.40 4.52 -3.61
C LEU A 72 -5.45 5.24 -2.75
N LEU A 73 -5.02 5.99 -1.73
CA LEU A 73 -5.90 6.81 -0.90
C LEU A 73 -6.71 7.81 -1.73
N TYR A 74 -6.11 8.43 -2.74
CA TYR A 74 -6.84 9.40 -3.56
C TYR A 74 -7.94 8.76 -4.39
N LEU A 75 -7.75 7.53 -4.87
CA LEU A 75 -8.81 6.77 -5.53
C LEU A 75 -9.92 6.40 -4.53
N TRP A 76 -9.56 5.99 -3.31
CA TRP A 76 -10.49 5.71 -2.24
C TRP A 76 -11.37 6.93 -1.90
N GLU A 77 -10.74 8.09 -1.68
CA GLU A 77 -11.43 9.36 -1.41
C GLU A 77 -12.35 9.78 -2.57
N SER A 78 -11.89 9.60 -3.81
CA SER A 78 -12.67 9.89 -5.00
C SER A 78 -13.93 9.03 -5.09
N ILE A 79 -13.81 7.72 -4.83
CA ILE A 79 -14.94 6.80 -4.84
C ILE A 79 -15.90 7.14 -3.69
N MET A 80 -15.40 7.35 -2.48
CA MET A 80 -16.21 7.72 -1.32
C MET A 80 -16.99 9.02 -1.57
N GLY A 81 -16.35 10.02 -2.17
CA GLY A 81 -16.95 11.33 -2.41
C GLY A 81 -17.95 11.38 -3.55
N THR A 82 -17.98 10.37 -4.44
CA THR A 82 -18.79 10.39 -5.66
C THR A 82 -19.72 9.19 -5.84
N MET A 83 -19.51 8.11 -5.09
CA MET A 83 -20.23 6.84 -5.22
C MET A 83 -20.88 6.40 -3.91
N PRO A 84 -21.98 5.65 -3.96
CA PRO A 84 -22.85 5.43 -5.13
C PRO A 84 -23.38 6.75 -5.69
N ALA A 85 -23.56 6.85 -7.02
CA ALA A 85 -23.87 8.13 -7.66
C ALA A 85 -25.23 8.75 -7.24
N ASP A 86 -26.16 7.93 -6.80
CA ASP A 86 -27.46 8.35 -6.27
C ASP A 86 -27.40 8.78 -4.79
N ASN A 87 -26.38 8.35 -4.05
CA ASN A 87 -26.17 8.72 -2.64
C ASN A 87 -24.68 8.66 -2.26
N PRO A 88 -23.83 9.60 -2.72
CA PRO A 88 -22.40 9.62 -2.42
C PRO A 88 -22.12 9.63 -0.91
N GLY A 89 -21.13 8.84 -0.49
CA GLY A 89 -20.74 8.73 0.93
C GLY A 89 -21.68 7.91 1.80
N SER A 90 -22.61 7.14 1.23
CA SER A 90 -23.62 6.39 1.98
C SER A 90 -23.19 5.03 2.50
N LEU A 91 -22.07 4.50 1.98
CA LEU A 91 -21.50 3.25 2.48
C LEU A 91 -20.65 3.51 3.73
N MET A 92 -20.40 2.46 4.51
CA MET A 92 -19.44 2.53 5.61
C MET A 92 -18.01 2.65 5.07
N PHE A 93 -17.09 3.20 5.86
CA PHE A 93 -15.69 3.34 5.43
C PHE A 93 -15.06 1.99 5.07
N GLU A 94 -15.37 0.96 5.83
CA GLU A 94 -14.92 -0.40 5.58
C GLU A 94 -15.42 -0.92 4.22
N GLU A 95 -16.67 -0.64 3.85
CA GLU A 95 -17.23 -1.07 2.58
C GLU A 95 -16.54 -0.43 1.37
N TYR A 96 -16.10 0.84 1.48
CA TYR A 96 -15.27 1.47 0.43
C TYR A 96 -13.90 0.81 0.32
N THR A 97 -13.31 0.43 1.44
CA THR A 97 -12.01 -0.27 1.45
C THR A 97 -12.14 -1.68 0.87
N ASP A 98 -13.18 -2.40 1.27
CA ASP A 98 -13.47 -3.76 0.78
C ASP A 98 -13.68 -3.77 -0.73
N VAL A 99 -14.49 -2.86 -1.27
CA VAL A 99 -14.75 -2.82 -2.71
C VAL A 99 -13.50 -2.47 -3.51
N ILE A 100 -12.60 -1.65 -2.99
CA ILE A 100 -11.30 -1.39 -3.63
C ILE A 100 -10.45 -2.65 -3.67
N ALA A 101 -10.36 -3.42 -2.58
CA ALA A 101 -9.66 -4.69 -2.56
C ALA A 101 -10.21 -5.67 -3.62
N TYR A 102 -11.53 -5.76 -3.74
CA TYR A 102 -12.18 -6.57 -4.77
C TYR A 102 -11.82 -6.10 -6.19
N ILE A 103 -11.90 -4.79 -6.45
CA ILE A 103 -11.53 -4.20 -7.75
C ILE A 103 -10.07 -4.51 -8.09
N LEU A 104 -9.16 -4.37 -7.15
CA LEU A 104 -7.74 -4.68 -7.35
C LEU A 104 -7.54 -6.17 -7.67
N SER A 105 -8.16 -7.06 -6.90
CA SER A 105 -8.07 -8.51 -7.13
C SER A 105 -8.59 -8.92 -8.51
N GLU A 106 -9.75 -8.40 -8.92
CA GLU A 106 -10.34 -8.67 -10.25
C GLU A 106 -9.51 -8.09 -11.41
N ASN A 107 -8.63 -7.15 -11.14
CA ASN A 107 -7.67 -6.61 -12.10
C ASN A 107 -6.29 -7.28 -12.05
N GLY A 108 -6.15 -8.36 -11.28
CA GLY A 108 -4.97 -9.23 -11.29
C GLY A 108 -3.89 -8.85 -10.28
N PHE A 109 -4.15 -7.94 -9.34
CA PHE A 109 -3.22 -7.63 -8.26
C PHE A 109 -3.26 -8.71 -7.16
N PRO A 110 -2.11 -9.07 -6.57
CA PRO A 110 -2.02 -10.15 -5.61
C PRO A 110 -2.57 -9.74 -4.23
N THR A 111 -3.22 -10.68 -3.56
CA THR A 111 -3.54 -10.57 -2.14
C THR A 111 -2.31 -10.84 -1.27
N GLY A 112 -2.36 -10.40 -0.03
CA GLY A 112 -1.33 -10.60 0.99
C GLY A 112 -1.92 -10.65 2.39
N GLU A 113 -1.07 -10.43 3.38
CA GLU A 113 -1.45 -10.46 4.80
C GLU A 113 -1.74 -9.06 5.38
N ALA A 114 -1.42 -8.01 4.61
CA ALA A 114 -1.66 -6.64 5.06
C ALA A 114 -3.10 -6.22 4.78
N GLU A 115 -3.70 -5.52 5.74
CA GLU A 115 -5.00 -4.90 5.55
C GLU A 115 -4.84 -3.49 4.98
N LEU A 116 -5.73 -3.13 4.05
CA LEU A 116 -5.86 -1.76 3.60
C LEU A 116 -6.51 -0.92 4.72
N ASP A 117 -5.90 0.22 5.00
CA ASP A 117 -6.42 1.17 5.97
C ASP A 117 -6.25 2.59 5.43
N PRO A 118 -7.36 3.32 5.16
CA PRO A 118 -7.27 4.69 4.64
C PRO A 118 -6.63 5.66 5.64
N ASP A 119 -6.70 5.37 6.94
CA ASP A 119 -6.11 6.19 7.99
C ASP A 119 -4.63 5.83 8.27
N ASN A 120 -4.13 4.72 7.68
CA ASN A 120 -2.80 4.22 7.98
C ASN A 120 -2.11 3.60 6.77
N GLY A 121 -1.36 4.41 6.03
CA GLY A 121 -0.43 3.96 5.00
C GLY A 121 -1.00 3.78 3.59
N MET A 122 -2.31 3.94 3.37
CA MET A 122 -2.88 3.86 2.02
C MET A 122 -2.38 5.00 1.11
N ASP A 123 -1.97 6.12 1.69
CA ASP A 123 -1.35 7.25 1.00
C ASP A 123 0.05 6.94 0.42
N SER A 124 0.72 5.95 0.99
CA SER A 124 2.04 5.49 0.55
C SER A 124 2.00 4.29 -0.41
N ILE A 125 0.81 3.81 -0.78
CA ILE A 125 0.62 2.74 -1.75
C ILE A 125 0.36 3.35 -3.12
N ALA A 126 1.28 3.13 -4.08
CA ALA A 126 1.08 3.61 -5.44
C ALA A 126 0.22 2.65 -6.28
N ILE A 127 -0.70 3.20 -7.05
CA ILE A 127 -1.43 2.45 -8.08
C ILE A 127 -0.47 2.19 -9.23
N VAL A 128 -0.44 0.94 -9.70
CA VAL A 128 0.24 0.54 -10.94
C VAL A 128 -0.83 0.16 -11.98
N ALA A 129 -0.63 0.56 -13.21
CA ALA A 129 -1.57 0.19 -14.28
C ALA A 129 -1.59 -1.33 -14.49
N PRO A 130 -2.78 -1.97 -14.54
CA PRO A 130 -2.92 -3.40 -14.83
C PRO A 130 -2.64 -3.75 -16.29
#